data_f3a15f2fca3375eaeccac55968b2571d
#
_entry.id   f3a15f2fca3375eaeccac55968b2571d
#
_cell.length_a   1.000
_cell.length_b   1.000
_cell.length_c   1.000
_cell.angle_alpha   90.00
_cell.angle_beta   90.00
_cell.angle_gamma   90.00
#
_symmetry.space_group_name_H-M   'P 1'
#
loop_
_entity.id
_entity.type
_entity.pdbx_description
1 polymer ?
#
loop_
_entity_poly.entity_id
_entity_poly.type
_entity_poly.pdbx_seq_one_letter_code
_entity_poly.pdbx_strand_id
1 'polypeptide(L)' 'MSEVNLSTDETRVSYGIGRQLGDQLRDNPPPGVSLDAILAGLTDAFAGK' A
#
# COMPACT_ATOMS: atom_id res chain seq x y z
N MET A 1 5.04 -9.14 -4.67
CA MET A 1 3.79 -9.81 -5.05
C MET A 1 2.98 -10.10 -3.82
N SER A 2 1.71 -9.80 -3.90
CA SER A 2 0.83 -9.94 -2.75
C SER A 2 0.45 -11.39 -2.52
N GLU A 3 0.51 -11.84 -1.27
CA GLU A 3 0.02 -13.16 -0.88
C GLU A 3 -1.18 -13.04 0.03
N VAL A 4 -1.84 -11.90 -0.02
CA VAL A 4 -2.99 -11.65 0.83
C VAL A 4 -4.17 -12.49 0.36
N ASN A 5 -4.85 -13.12 1.33
CA ASN A 5 -6.07 -13.85 1.06
C ASN A 5 -7.23 -12.87 0.99
N LEU A 6 -7.81 -12.71 -0.18
CA LEU A 6 -8.88 -11.73 -0.40
C LEU A 6 -10.26 -12.36 -0.22
N SER A 7 -10.38 -13.41 0.57
CA SER A 7 -11.64 -14.11 0.75
C SER A 7 -12.55 -13.45 1.79
N THR A 8 -12.04 -12.53 2.60
CA THR A 8 -12.86 -11.83 3.59
C THR A 8 -13.12 -10.40 3.14
N ASP A 9 -14.22 -9.82 3.64
CA ASP A 9 -14.55 -8.44 3.30
C ASP A 9 -13.48 -7.48 3.80
N GLU A 10 -12.93 -7.75 4.99
CA GLU A 10 -11.90 -6.88 5.56
C GLU A 10 -10.64 -6.84 4.69
N THR A 11 -10.22 -8.00 4.19
CA THR A 11 -9.03 -8.02 3.36
C THR A 11 -9.29 -7.39 2.01
N ARG A 12 -10.50 -7.52 1.47
CA ARG A 12 -10.83 -6.86 0.20
C ARG A 12 -10.84 -5.34 0.35
N VAL A 13 -11.43 -4.84 1.42
CA VAL A 13 -11.45 -3.40 1.68
C VAL A 13 -10.03 -2.89 1.88
N SER A 14 -9.23 -3.63 2.63
CA SER A 14 -7.82 -3.25 2.86
C SER A 14 -7.05 -3.20 1.55
N TYR A 15 -7.25 -4.20 0.70
CA TYR A 15 -6.61 -4.23 -0.60
C TYR A 15 -7.04 -3.04 -1.46
N GLY A 16 -8.34 -2.69 -1.41
CA GLY A 16 -8.85 -1.54 -2.14
C GLY A 16 -8.21 -0.23 -1.70
N ILE A 17 -7.99 -0.07 -0.41
CA ILE A 17 -7.28 1.11 0.11
C ILE A 17 -5.89 1.18 -0.49
N GLY A 18 -5.19 0.05 -0.51
CA GLY A 18 -3.85 0.00 -1.10
C GLY A 18 -3.86 0.32 -2.59
N ARG A 19 -4.85 -0.21 -3.33
CA ARG A 19 -5.00 0.07 -4.74
C ARG A 19 -5.21 1.56 -5.00
N GLN A 20 -6.09 2.18 -4.21
CA GLN A 20 -6.38 3.59 -4.37
C GLN A 20 -5.14 4.44 -4.13
N LEU A 21 -4.41 4.13 -3.08
CA LEU A 21 -3.18 4.85 -2.77
C LEU A 21 -2.14 4.65 -3.85
N GLY A 22 -1.99 3.42 -4.31
CA GLY A 22 -1.04 3.12 -5.37
C GLY A 22 -1.37 3.80 -6.68
N ASP A 23 -2.66 3.86 -7.02
CA ASP A 23 -3.09 4.54 -8.25
C ASP A 23 -2.76 6.03 -8.19
N GLN A 24 -2.98 6.67 -7.04
CA GLN A 24 -2.62 8.07 -6.87
C GLN A 24 -1.13 8.31 -7.04
N LEU A 25 -0.32 7.45 -6.45
CA LEU A 25 1.14 7.57 -6.56
C LEU A 25 1.61 7.33 -7.99
N ARG A 26 0.99 6.38 -8.69
CA ARG A 26 1.33 6.11 -10.08
C ARG A 26 1.01 7.30 -10.99
N ASP A 27 -0.17 7.91 -10.77
CA ASP A 27 -0.64 8.97 -11.66
C ASP A 27 0.05 10.30 -11.39
N ASN A 28 0.48 10.54 -10.15
CA ASN A 28 1.16 11.77 -9.76
C ASN A 28 2.35 11.45 -8.87
N PRO A 29 3.36 10.74 -9.39
CA PRO A 29 4.48 10.33 -8.54
C PRO A 29 5.35 11.53 -8.16
N PRO A 30 5.64 11.70 -6.85
CA PRO A 30 6.64 12.68 -6.46
C PRO A 30 8.00 12.28 -7.00
N PRO A 31 8.89 13.25 -7.29
CA PRO A 31 10.23 12.91 -7.77
C PRO A 31 10.98 12.06 -6.77
N GLY A 32 11.70 11.07 -7.28
CA GLY A 32 12.54 10.23 -6.44
C GLY A 32 11.81 9.23 -5.57
N VAL A 33 10.52 8.99 -5.84
CA VAL A 33 9.75 8.06 -5.03
C VAL A 33 10.23 6.63 -5.26
N SER A 34 10.30 5.87 -4.16
CA SER A 34 10.66 4.45 -4.20
C SER A 34 9.52 3.66 -3.59
N LEU A 35 8.98 2.72 -4.36
CA LEU A 35 7.89 1.87 -3.86
C LEU A 35 8.31 1.07 -2.64
N ASP A 36 9.52 0.51 -2.67
CA ASP A 36 10.02 -0.28 -1.55
C ASP A 36 10.09 0.56 -0.27
N ALA A 37 10.55 1.79 -0.38
CA ALA A 37 10.65 2.68 0.77
C ALA A 37 9.26 3.08 1.28
N ILE A 38 8.31 3.31 0.37
CA ILE A 38 6.94 3.62 0.76
C ILE A 38 6.34 2.46 1.53
N LEU A 39 6.51 1.24 1.04
CA LEU A 39 5.97 0.06 1.70
C LEU A 39 6.59 -0.11 3.09
N ALA A 40 7.89 0.12 3.20
CA ALA A 40 8.58 0.04 4.48
C ALA A 40 8.03 1.08 5.45
N GLY A 41 7.82 2.31 4.97
CA GLY A 41 7.27 3.37 5.80
C GLY A 41 5.88 3.05 6.30
N LEU A 42 5.02 2.53 5.43
CA LEU A 42 3.67 2.13 5.81
C LEU A 42 3.71 1.02 6.87
N THR A 43 4.53 0.03 6.65
CA THR A 43 4.68 -1.08 7.59
C THR A 43 5.14 -0.59 8.95
N ASP A 44 6.16 0.28 8.96
CA ASP A 44 6.70 0.80 10.21
C ASP A 44 5.68 1.66 10.95
N ALA A 45 4.91 2.45 10.20
CA ALA A 45 3.89 3.30 10.82
C ALA A 45 2.83 2.46 11.52
N PHE A 46 2.38 1.38 10.88
CA PHE A 46 1.41 0.49 11.50
C PHE A 46 1.99 -0.23 12.71
N ALA A 47 3.27 -0.53 12.68
CA ALA A 47 3.93 -1.20 13.80
C ALA A 47 4.27 -0.25 14.93
N GLY A 48 4.09 1.05 14.75
CA GLY A 48 4.39 2.03 15.80
C GLY A 48 5.86 2.34 15.93
N LYS A 49 6.58 2.18 14.85
CA LYS A 49 8.03 2.46 14.85
C LYS A 49 8.36 3.85 14.39
#